data_e343589050925e8fd1b3f0219d34b44f
#
_entry.id   e343589050925e8fd1b3f0219d34b44f
#
_cell.length_a   1.000
_cell.length_b   1.000
_cell.length_c   1.000
_cell.angle_alpha   90.00
_cell.angle_beta   90.00
_cell.angle_gamma   90.00
#
_symmetry.space_group_name_H-M   'P 1'
#
loop_
_entity.id
_entity.type
_entity.pdbx_description
1 polymer ?
#
loop_
_entity_poly.entity_id
_entity_poly.type
_entity_poly.pdbx_seq_one_letter_code
_entity_poly.pdbx_strand_id
1 'polypeptide(L)'
;MKSLEIFRNGIVKNNPLLVLMIGLCSSLAVTTSVVNGLGMGVAMTLVIVMSEVIISSFRRLIPEDARIPIFIIVIASFTTIVDLLMQAFTPELSQSMGIFIKLIVVNCIIMGRVEAFASKMSVPHSFFDALGMGVGYTWVLVAISFVRELLGAGSVAGFHIIDEAYNIRFFANPPGGFLVFGLFIAFNSALKSLGKAKGEK
;
A
#
# COMPACT_ATOMS: atom_id res chain seq x y z
N MET A 1 12.09 -21.74 -2.90
CA MET A 1 10.63 -21.42 -2.96
C MET A 1 10.29 -21.01 -4.38
N LYS A 2 9.17 -21.48 -4.93
CA LYS A 2 8.76 -21.07 -6.29
C LYS A 2 8.34 -19.60 -6.24
N SER A 3 8.81 -18.78 -7.17
CA SER A 3 8.54 -17.33 -7.23
C SER A 3 7.03 -17.00 -7.16
N LEU A 4 6.19 -17.88 -7.69
CA LEU A 4 4.73 -17.75 -7.65
C LEU A 4 4.14 -17.91 -6.23
N GLU A 5 4.77 -18.70 -5.37
CA GLU A 5 4.36 -18.81 -3.96
C GLU A 5 4.67 -17.53 -3.18
N ILE A 6 5.79 -16.89 -3.47
CA ILE A 6 6.17 -15.61 -2.86
C ILE A 6 5.13 -14.54 -3.23
N PHE A 7 4.78 -14.43 -4.51
CA PHE A 7 3.77 -13.52 -5.01
C PHE A 7 2.41 -13.73 -4.34
N ARG A 8 1.91 -14.97 -4.31
CA ARG A 8 0.62 -15.29 -3.70
C ARG A 8 0.61 -15.07 -2.18
N ASN A 9 1.73 -15.31 -1.53
CA ASN A 9 1.87 -15.05 -0.09
C ASN A 9 1.82 -13.54 0.22
N GLY A 10 2.37 -12.68 -0.64
CA GLY A 10 2.29 -11.22 -0.50
C GLY A 10 0.86 -10.71 -0.58
N ILE A 11 0.03 -11.27 -1.47
CA ILE A 11 -1.36 -10.81 -1.66
C ILE A 11 -2.26 -11.21 -0.48
N VAL A 12 -2.15 -12.44 0.04
CA VAL A 12 -3.15 -13.00 0.97
C VAL A 12 -2.59 -13.27 2.36
N LYS A 13 -1.49 -14.04 2.45
CA LYS A 13 -0.95 -14.49 3.75
C LYS A 13 -0.17 -13.41 4.48
N ASN A 14 0.63 -12.63 3.75
CA ASN A 14 1.49 -11.56 4.26
C ASN A 14 1.04 -10.19 3.74
N ASN A 15 -0.27 -9.99 3.60
CA ASN A 15 -0.78 -8.69 3.16
C ASN A 15 -0.28 -7.58 4.08
N PRO A 16 0.35 -6.51 3.54
CA PRO A 16 0.99 -5.48 4.36
C PRO A 16 0.00 -4.75 5.26
N LEU A 17 -1.21 -4.47 4.79
CA LEU A 17 -2.21 -3.75 5.56
C LEU A 17 -2.98 -4.63 6.54
N LEU A 18 -3.49 -5.79 6.08
CA LEU A 18 -4.41 -6.62 6.87
C LEU A 18 -3.71 -7.57 7.84
N VAL A 19 -2.45 -7.92 7.58
CA VAL A 19 -1.71 -8.90 8.38
C VAL A 19 -0.54 -8.29 9.11
N LEU A 20 0.27 -7.50 8.40
CA LEU A 20 1.44 -6.85 8.99
C LEU A 20 1.09 -5.54 9.68
N MET A 21 -0.06 -4.94 9.39
CA MET A 21 -0.53 -3.65 9.91
C MET A 21 0.48 -2.52 9.71
N ILE A 22 1.22 -2.55 8.61
CA ILE A 22 2.18 -1.51 8.23
C ILE A 22 1.66 -0.69 7.04
N GLY A 23 2.10 0.57 6.91
CA GLY A 23 1.64 1.48 5.85
C GLY A 23 0.33 2.20 6.13
N LEU A 24 -0.10 2.27 7.40
CA LEU A 24 -1.34 2.93 7.80
C LEU A 24 -1.31 4.44 7.59
N CYS A 25 -0.15 5.08 7.71
CA CYS A 25 0.01 6.53 7.57
C CYS A 25 -0.45 7.05 6.20
N SER A 26 -0.09 6.37 5.12
CA SER A 26 -0.53 6.73 3.78
C SER A 26 -1.96 6.25 3.48
N SER A 27 -2.32 5.04 3.97
CA SER A 27 -3.65 4.46 3.75
C SER A 27 -4.78 5.33 4.30
N LEU A 28 -4.65 5.81 5.54
CA LEU A 28 -5.70 6.61 6.19
C LEU A 28 -5.88 7.98 5.56
N ALA A 29 -4.80 8.54 5.03
CA ALA A 29 -4.81 9.88 4.45
C ALA A 29 -5.39 9.91 3.04
N VAL A 30 -5.10 8.89 2.21
CA VAL A 30 -5.42 8.87 0.78
C VAL A 30 -6.77 8.22 0.47
N THR A 31 -7.29 7.37 1.35
CA THR A 31 -8.52 6.59 1.13
C THR A 31 -9.84 7.40 1.22
N THR A 32 -9.81 8.69 0.98
CA THR A 32 -11.01 9.54 0.88
C THR A 32 -11.71 9.42 -0.47
N SER A 33 -10.98 9.01 -1.52
CA SER A 33 -11.50 8.74 -2.86
C SER A 33 -10.88 7.48 -3.45
N VAL A 34 -11.67 6.71 -4.20
CA VAL A 34 -11.22 5.49 -4.88
C VAL A 34 -10.12 5.80 -5.90
N VAL A 35 -10.25 6.91 -6.63
CA VAL A 35 -9.26 7.32 -7.64
C VAL A 35 -7.91 7.64 -6.99
N ASN A 36 -7.92 8.36 -5.87
CA ASN A 36 -6.71 8.65 -5.11
C ASN A 36 -6.08 7.37 -4.52
N GLY A 37 -6.92 6.47 -3.98
CA GLY A 37 -6.48 5.18 -3.48
C GLY A 37 -5.79 4.32 -4.54
N LEU A 38 -6.36 4.27 -5.75
CA LEU A 38 -5.79 3.53 -6.88
C LEU A 38 -4.47 4.18 -7.35
N GLY A 39 -4.45 5.50 -7.50
CA GLY A 39 -3.25 6.25 -7.89
C GLY A 39 -2.08 6.02 -6.92
N MET A 40 -2.37 6.10 -5.60
CA MET A 40 -1.37 5.83 -4.56
C MET A 40 -0.89 4.37 -4.58
N GLY A 41 -1.80 3.42 -4.81
CA GLY A 41 -1.46 2.01 -4.90
C GLY A 41 -0.50 1.71 -6.05
N VAL A 42 -0.76 2.29 -7.23
CA VAL A 42 0.12 2.16 -8.40
C VAL A 42 1.48 2.83 -8.15
N ALA A 43 1.49 4.07 -7.65
CA ALA A 43 2.72 4.79 -7.32
C ALA A 43 3.59 4.00 -6.32
N MET A 44 2.97 3.51 -5.25
CA MET A 44 3.63 2.69 -4.23
C MET A 44 4.21 1.39 -4.81
N THR A 45 3.44 0.71 -5.68
CA THR A 45 3.89 -0.53 -6.32
C THR A 45 5.09 -0.29 -7.22
N LEU A 46 5.12 0.80 -7.98
CA LEU A 46 6.26 1.16 -8.82
C LEU A 46 7.50 1.45 -7.96
N VAL A 47 7.37 2.26 -6.92
CA VAL A 47 8.50 2.61 -6.04
C VAL A 47 9.05 1.38 -5.33
N ILE A 48 8.21 0.50 -4.76
CA ILE A 48 8.69 -0.69 -4.05
C ILE A 48 9.40 -1.67 -4.99
N VAL A 49 8.87 -1.90 -6.20
CA VAL A 49 9.47 -2.79 -7.19
C VAL A 49 10.84 -2.27 -7.62
N MET A 50 10.95 -0.99 -8.00
CA MET A 50 12.20 -0.40 -8.43
C MET A 50 13.25 -0.38 -7.30
N SER A 51 12.83 0.00 -6.09
CA SER A 51 13.71 0.05 -4.92
C SER A 51 14.24 -1.33 -4.53
N GLU A 52 13.36 -2.34 -4.44
CA GLU A 52 13.77 -3.70 -4.07
C GLU A 52 14.71 -4.34 -5.10
N VAL A 53 14.46 -4.15 -6.39
CA VAL A 53 15.31 -4.65 -7.46
C VAL A 53 16.72 -4.06 -7.37
N ILE A 54 16.82 -2.75 -7.21
CA ILE A 54 18.12 -2.08 -7.13
C ILE A 54 18.85 -2.47 -5.85
N ILE A 55 18.21 -2.40 -4.70
CA ILE A 55 18.83 -2.75 -3.42
C ILE A 55 19.26 -4.21 -3.39
N SER A 56 18.45 -5.13 -3.93
CA SER A 56 18.83 -6.53 -4.03
C SER A 56 20.02 -6.76 -4.98
N SER A 57 20.16 -5.95 -6.05
CA SER A 57 21.31 -6.00 -6.96
C SER A 57 22.60 -5.55 -6.27
N PHE A 58 22.55 -4.49 -5.50
CA PHE A 58 23.70 -3.91 -4.81
C PHE A 58 23.90 -4.41 -3.37
N ARG A 59 23.14 -5.38 -2.91
CA ARG A 59 23.11 -5.86 -1.51
C ARG A 59 24.49 -6.24 -0.93
N ARG A 60 25.42 -6.71 -1.78
CA ARG A 60 26.78 -7.12 -1.36
C ARG A 60 27.71 -5.94 -1.15
N LEU A 61 27.38 -4.78 -1.72
CA LEU A 61 28.21 -3.59 -1.66
C LEU A 61 27.82 -2.69 -0.47
N ILE A 62 26.62 -2.87 0.08
CA ILE A 62 26.08 -2.03 1.15
C ILE A 62 26.58 -2.53 2.50
N PRO A 63 27.41 -1.75 3.24
CA PRO A 63 27.86 -2.11 4.58
C PRO A 63 26.69 -2.08 5.57
N GLU A 64 26.77 -2.90 6.62
CA GLU A 64 25.68 -3.04 7.59
C GLU A 64 25.37 -1.74 8.34
N ASP A 65 26.39 -0.98 8.67
CA ASP A 65 26.28 0.27 9.44
C ASP A 65 25.59 1.42 8.66
N ALA A 66 25.62 1.39 7.33
CA ALA A 66 25.07 2.44 6.48
C ALA A 66 23.83 2.01 5.68
N ARG A 67 23.19 0.90 6.00
CA ARG A 67 22.06 0.35 5.25
C ARG A 67 20.87 1.31 5.18
N ILE A 68 20.42 1.81 6.33
CA ILE A 68 19.20 2.64 6.43
C ILE A 68 19.34 3.94 5.62
N PRO A 69 20.42 4.74 5.75
CA PRO A 69 20.60 5.94 4.93
C PRO A 69 20.62 5.65 3.43
N ILE A 70 21.27 4.56 3.00
CA ILE A 70 21.34 4.19 1.58
C ILE A 70 19.97 3.82 1.05
N PHE A 71 19.18 3.06 1.81
CA PHE A 71 17.82 2.70 1.42
C PHE A 71 16.93 3.93 1.24
N ILE A 72 17.00 4.88 2.17
CA ILE A 72 16.24 6.13 2.09
C ILE A 72 16.61 6.92 0.82
N ILE A 73 17.90 7.02 0.48
CA ILE A 73 18.35 7.74 -0.73
C ILE A 73 17.80 7.07 -2.00
N VAL A 74 17.89 5.75 -2.07
CA VAL A 74 17.37 4.99 -3.24
C VAL A 74 15.86 5.16 -3.36
N ILE A 75 15.11 4.96 -2.28
CA ILE A 75 13.65 5.11 -2.27
C ILE A 75 13.26 6.55 -2.63
N ALA A 76 13.94 7.56 -2.07
CA ALA A 76 13.69 8.97 -2.37
C ALA A 76 13.89 9.30 -3.85
N SER A 77 14.94 8.75 -4.47
CA SER A 77 15.22 8.95 -5.90
C SER A 77 14.07 8.40 -6.76
N PHE A 78 13.62 7.18 -6.49
CA PHE A 78 12.49 6.60 -7.24
C PHE A 78 11.16 7.28 -6.95
N THR A 79 10.93 7.69 -5.71
CA THR A 79 9.72 8.46 -5.37
C THR A 79 9.68 9.79 -6.12
N THR A 80 10.81 10.47 -6.25
CA THR A 80 10.90 11.72 -7.02
C THR A 80 10.63 11.48 -8.51
N ILE A 81 11.15 10.40 -9.08
CA ILE A 81 10.88 10.03 -10.48
C ILE A 81 9.38 9.77 -10.67
N VAL A 82 8.76 9.01 -9.79
CA VAL A 82 7.31 8.71 -9.86
C VAL A 82 6.48 9.98 -9.67
N ASP A 83 6.86 10.88 -8.75
CA ASP A 83 6.19 12.17 -8.55
C ASP A 83 6.23 13.02 -9.82
N LEU A 84 7.39 13.15 -10.46
CA LEU A 84 7.54 13.87 -11.72
C LEU A 84 6.74 13.25 -12.87
N LEU A 85 6.71 11.91 -12.95
CA LEU A 85 5.87 11.21 -13.94
C LEU A 85 4.38 11.48 -13.71
N MET A 86 3.92 11.44 -12.45
CA MET A 86 2.52 11.74 -12.12
C MET A 86 2.18 13.20 -12.42
N GLN A 87 3.08 14.15 -12.17
CA GLN A 87 2.89 15.56 -12.54
C GLN A 87 2.76 15.76 -14.05
N ALA A 88 3.50 14.97 -14.84
CA ALA A 88 3.47 15.06 -16.30
C ALA A 88 2.20 14.43 -16.92
N PHE A 89 1.76 13.27 -16.42
CA PHE A 89 0.66 12.50 -17.02
C PHE A 89 -0.70 12.74 -16.34
N THR A 90 -0.72 13.01 -15.04
CA THR A 90 -1.95 13.17 -14.24
C THR A 90 -1.83 14.34 -13.26
N PRO A 91 -1.79 15.59 -13.74
CA PRO A 91 -1.56 16.77 -12.89
C PRO A 91 -2.65 16.97 -11.82
N GLU A 92 -3.91 16.66 -12.13
CA GLU A 92 -5.02 16.77 -11.17
C GLU A 92 -4.84 15.80 -9.98
N LEU A 93 -4.45 14.57 -10.27
CA LEU A 93 -4.20 13.54 -9.26
C LEU A 93 -2.97 13.90 -8.42
N SER A 94 -1.92 14.41 -9.06
CA SER A 94 -0.70 14.87 -8.39
C SER A 94 -0.98 16.04 -7.43
N GLN A 95 -1.84 16.99 -7.80
CA GLN A 95 -2.21 18.10 -6.90
C GLN A 95 -3.00 17.63 -5.68
N SER A 96 -3.93 16.69 -5.85
CA SER A 96 -4.72 16.15 -4.73
C SER A 96 -3.89 15.30 -3.78
N MET A 97 -2.83 14.65 -4.27
CA MET A 97 -1.99 13.70 -3.53
C MET A 97 -0.59 14.23 -3.19
N GLY A 98 -0.23 15.45 -3.57
CA GLY A 98 1.14 15.96 -3.59
C GLY A 98 1.99 15.75 -2.33
N ILE A 99 1.39 15.93 -1.13
CA ILE A 99 2.09 15.66 0.13
C ILE A 99 2.25 14.16 0.37
N PHE A 100 1.24 13.36 0.01
CA PHE A 100 1.20 11.93 0.32
C PHE A 100 2.18 11.11 -0.54
N ILE A 101 2.44 11.55 -1.78
CA ILE A 101 3.47 10.93 -2.64
C ILE A 101 4.85 11.08 -1.98
N LYS A 102 5.17 12.23 -1.42
CA LYS A 102 6.44 12.46 -0.72
C LYS A 102 6.58 11.60 0.53
N LEU A 103 5.47 11.23 1.18
CA LEU A 103 5.48 10.33 2.33
C LEU A 103 5.76 8.85 1.96
N ILE A 104 5.77 8.50 0.67
CA ILE A 104 6.19 7.17 0.21
C ILE A 104 7.64 6.87 0.62
N VAL A 105 8.51 7.88 0.65
CA VAL A 105 9.93 7.72 1.04
C VAL A 105 10.09 7.09 2.42
N VAL A 106 9.28 7.53 3.38
CA VAL A 106 9.32 7.05 4.77
C VAL A 106 8.26 6.01 5.07
N ASN A 107 7.62 5.44 4.02
CA ASN A 107 6.57 4.46 4.20
C ASN A 107 7.14 3.16 4.78
N CYS A 108 6.54 2.73 5.90
CA CYS A 108 6.99 1.56 6.64
C CYS A 108 6.88 0.24 5.87
N ILE A 109 6.04 0.16 4.83
CA ILE A 109 5.98 -1.02 3.95
C ILE A 109 7.30 -1.15 3.18
N ILE A 110 7.71 -0.09 2.48
CA ILE A 110 8.92 -0.11 1.64
C ILE A 110 10.14 -0.34 2.50
N MET A 111 10.32 0.47 3.55
CA MET A 111 11.45 0.32 4.48
C MET A 111 11.49 -1.08 5.10
N GLY A 112 10.35 -1.58 5.59
CA GLY A 112 10.28 -2.90 6.21
C GLY A 112 10.59 -4.04 5.24
N ARG A 113 10.14 -3.98 3.98
CA ARG A 113 10.41 -5.04 2.99
C ARG A 113 11.81 -4.97 2.42
N VAL A 114 12.33 -3.78 2.15
CA VAL A 114 13.71 -3.58 1.72
C VAL A 114 14.69 -4.15 2.75
N GLU A 115 14.48 -3.85 4.03
CA GLU A 115 15.31 -4.35 5.13
C GLU A 115 15.14 -5.86 5.35
N ALA A 116 13.89 -6.34 5.43
CA ALA A 116 13.60 -7.72 5.78
C ALA A 116 13.86 -8.71 4.63
N PHE A 117 13.66 -8.30 3.38
CA PHE A 117 13.65 -9.19 2.22
C PHE A 117 14.68 -8.82 1.15
N ALA A 118 14.64 -7.61 0.59
CA ALA A 118 15.49 -7.24 -0.54
C ALA A 118 16.99 -7.26 -0.21
N SER A 119 17.36 -6.87 1.01
CA SER A 119 18.74 -6.91 1.49
C SER A 119 19.33 -8.32 1.59
N LYS A 120 18.49 -9.35 1.69
CA LYS A 120 18.90 -10.76 1.95
C LYS A 120 18.69 -11.69 0.76
N MET A 121 17.68 -11.42 -0.08
CA MET A 121 17.26 -12.31 -1.15
C MET A 121 17.81 -11.88 -2.52
N SER A 122 17.72 -12.78 -3.51
CA SER A 122 18.16 -12.50 -4.87
C SER A 122 17.14 -11.65 -5.64
N VAL A 123 17.61 -10.91 -6.65
CA VAL A 123 16.81 -9.99 -7.47
C VAL A 123 15.48 -10.57 -7.97
N PRO A 124 15.40 -11.79 -8.56
CA PRO A 124 14.13 -12.32 -9.04
C PRO A 124 13.12 -12.57 -7.89
N HIS A 125 13.60 -13.00 -6.72
CA HIS A 125 12.72 -13.21 -5.57
C HIS A 125 12.19 -11.88 -5.01
N SER A 126 13.04 -10.86 -4.94
CA SER A 126 12.64 -9.51 -4.52
C SER A 126 11.62 -8.89 -5.48
N PHE A 127 11.79 -9.06 -6.79
CA PHE A 127 10.84 -8.58 -7.78
C PHE A 127 9.42 -9.18 -7.58
N PHE A 128 9.32 -10.51 -7.41
CA PHE A 128 8.02 -11.15 -7.18
C PHE A 128 7.41 -10.81 -5.81
N ASP A 129 8.24 -10.58 -4.81
CA ASP A 129 7.79 -10.13 -3.49
C ASP A 129 7.23 -8.72 -3.55
N ALA A 130 7.96 -7.78 -4.15
CA ALA A 130 7.54 -6.39 -4.34
C ALA A 130 6.23 -6.28 -5.10
N LEU A 131 6.06 -7.04 -6.19
CA LEU A 131 4.80 -7.11 -6.93
C LEU A 131 3.66 -7.67 -6.07
N GLY A 132 3.90 -8.75 -5.33
CA GLY A 132 2.88 -9.34 -4.46
C GLY A 132 2.43 -8.38 -3.35
N MET A 133 3.38 -7.68 -2.76
CA MET A 133 3.11 -6.68 -1.71
C MET A 133 2.41 -5.43 -2.27
N GLY A 134 2.87 -4.93 -3.42
CA GLY A 134 2.26 -3.78 -4.08
C GLY A 134 0.80 -4.03 -4.49
N VAL A 135 0.53 -5.17 -5.13
CA VAL A 135 -0.83 -5.57 -5.49
C VAL A 135 -1.69 -5.81 -4.24
N GLY A 136 -1.13 -6.50 -3.23
CA GLY A 136 -1.80 -6.74 -1.94
C GLY A 136 -2.17 -5.44 -1.22
N TYR A 137 -1.30 -4.45 -1.26
CA TYR A 137 -1.55 -3.11 -0.72
C TYR A 137 -2.65 -2.39 -1.50
N THR A 138 -2.52 -2.34 -2.83
CA THR A 138 -3.43 -1.59 -3.72
C THR A 138 -4.87 -2.09 -3.60
N TRP A 139 -5.08 -3.38 -3.61
CA TRP A 139 -6.44 -3.93 -3.55
C TRP A 139 -7.13 -3.60 -2.22
N VAL A 140 -6.43 -3.70 -1.08
CA VAL A 140 -6.98 -3.34 0.24
C VAL A 140 -7.26 -1.83 0.31
N LEU A 141 -6.35 -1.02 -0.25
CA LEU A 141 -6.50 0.42 -0.28
C LEU A 141 -7.76 0.84 -1.07
N VAL A 142 -7.97 0.24 -2.24
CA VAL A 142 -9.16 0.46 -3.06
C VAL A 142 -10.43 0.00 -2.34
N ALA A 143 -10.40 -1.16 -1.66
CA ALA A 143 -11.55 -1.64 -0.90
C ALA A 143 -11.93 -0.70 0.26
N ILE A 144 -10.95 -0.20 1.00
CA ILE A 144 -11.19 0.78 2.09
C ILE A 144 -11.69 2.10 1.51
N SER A 145 -11.08 2.59 0.41
CA SER A 145 -11.51 3.83 -0.26
C SER A 145 -12.94 3.73 -0.74
N PHE A 146 -13.31 2.60 -1.33
CA PHE A 146 -14.69 2.37 -1.80
C PHE A 146 -15.70 2.48 -0.65
N VAL A 147 -15.45 1.84 0.47
CA VAL A 147 -16.35 1.91 1.65
C VAL A 147 -16.40 3.33 2.21
N ARG A 148 -15.27 4.00 2.32
CA ARG A 148 -15.20 5.37 2.87
C ARG A 148 -15.85 6.40 1.95
N GLU A 149 -15.65 6.30 0.64
CA GLU A 149 -16.25 7.21 -0.33
C GLU A 149 -17.77 7.00 -0.40
N LEU A 150 -18.23 5.74 -0.38
CA LEU A 150 -19.65 5.41 -0.36
C LEU A 150 -20.37 5.95 0.88
N LEU A 151 -19.78 5.77 2.07
CA LEU A 151 -20.39 6.19 3.34
C LEU A 151 -20.18 7.68 3.66
N GLY A 152 -19.06 8.26 3.21
CA GLY A 152 -18.67 9.64 3.54
C GLY A 152 -19.17 10.68 2.55
N ALA A 153 -19.14 10.38 1.25
CA ALA A 153 -19.52 11.29 0.18
C ALA A 153 -20.78 10.87 -0.58
N GLY A 154 -21.27 9.62 -0.38
CA GLY A 154 -22.40 9.10 -1.15
C GLY A 154 -22.12 8.98 -2.65
N SER A 155 -20.84 9.10 -3.03
CA SER A 155 -20.36 8.98 -4.41
C SER A 155 -19.40 7.80 -4.53
N VAL A 156 -19.24 7.28 -5.74
CA VAL A 156 -18.21 6.30 -6.08
C VAL A 156 -17.55 6.75 -7.37
N ALA A 157 -16.26 6.98 -7.31
CA ALA A 157 -15.45 7.46 -8.46
C ALA A 157 -16.04 8.72 -9.14
N GLY A 158 -16.63 9.64 -8.37
CA GLY A 158 -17.22 10.87 -8.89
C GLY A 158 -18.69 10.79 -9.34
N PHE A 159 -19.30 9.60 -9.29
CA PHE A 159 -20.74 9.45 -9.55
C PHE A 159 -21.53 9.50 -8.24
N HIS A 160 -22.42 10.48 -8.09
CA HIS A 160 -23.32 10.58 -6.94
C HIS A 160 -24.38 9.46 -7.01
N ILE A 161 -24.37 8.56 -6.01
CA ILE A 161 -25.31 7.44 -5.90
C ILE A 161 -26.34 7.66 -4.79
N ILE A 162 -25.97 8.42 -3.74
CA ILE A 162 -26.78 8.64 -2.55
C ILE A 162 -27.00 10.15 -2.40
N ASP A 163 -28.21 10.57 -2.00
CA ASP A 163 -28.55 11.97 -1.70
C ASP A 163 -27.66 12.54 -0.57
N GLU A 164 -27.26 13.79 -0.70
CA GLU A 164 -26.39 14.51 0.27
C GLU A 164 -26.93 14.49 1.72
N ALA A 165 -28.22 14.27 1.91
CA ALA A 165 -28.85 14.20 3.22
C ALA A 165 -28.40 13.01 4.08
N TYR A 166 -27.88 11.94 3.49
CA TYR A 166 -27.39 10.74 4.17
C TYR A 166 -25.87 10.67 4.30
N ASN A 167 -25.15 11.70 3.88
CA ASN A 167 -23.69 11.73 3.96
C ASN A 167 -23.20 11.86 5.40
N ILE A 168 -22.60 10.82 5.92
CA ILE A 168 -21.97 10.82 7.25
C ILE A 168 -20.55 11.35 7.13
N ARG A 169 -20.36 12.67 7.23
CA ARG A 169 -19.03 13.34 7.15
C ARG A 169 -17.97 12.75 8.10
N PHE A 170 -18.38 12.00 9.11
CA PHE A 170 -17.48 11.32 10.04
C PHE A 170 -16.54 10.33 9.30
N PHE A 171 -17.05 9.61 8.29
CA PHE A 171 -16.24 8.63 7.53
C PHE A 171 -15.24 9.29 6.55
N ALA A 172 -15.49 10.52 6.15
CA ALA A 172 -14.52 11.30 5.36
C ALA A 172 -13.32 11.74 6.20
N ASN A 173 -13.51 11.92 7.51
CA ASN A 173 -12.46 12.33 8.44
C ASN A 173 -11.54 11.16 8.87
N PRO A 174 -10.31 11.43 9.37
CA PRO A 174 -9.37 10.41 9.81
C PRO A 174 -9.93 9.41 10.85
N PRO A 175 -10.75 9.81 11.85
CA PRO A 175 -11.34 8.86 12.80
C PRO A 175 -12.21 7.79 12.14
N GLY A 176 -13.00 8.16 11.12
CA GLY A 176 -13.78 7.23 10.33
C GLY A 176 -12.91 6.24 9.55
N GLY A 177 -11.74 6.68 9.08
CA GLY A 177 -10.76 5.80 8.44
C GLY A 177 -10.25 4.69 9.35
N PHE A 178 -9.96 5.00 10.62
CA PHE A 178 -9.56 4.00 11.62
C PHE A 178 -10.68 3.00 11.92
N LEU A 179 -11.92 3.47 12.00
CA LEU A 179 -13.08 2.60 12.25
C LEU A 179 -13.29 1.62 11.10
N VAL A 180 -13.27 2.09 9.85
CA VAL A 180 -13.39 1.23 8.66
C VAL A 180 -12.23 0.23 8.60
N PHE A 181 -11.01 0.66 8.85
CA PHE A 181 -9.84 -0.21 8.87
C PHE A 181 -9.94 -1.28 9.96
N GLY A 182 -10.35 -0.90 11.17
CA GLY A 182 -10.59 -1.84 12.27
C GLY A 182 -11.65 -2.88 11.93
N LEU A 183 -12.72 -2.48 11.24
CA LEU A 183 -13.76 -3.39 10.76
C LEU A 183 -13.23 -4.38 9.71
N PHE A 184 -12.38 -3.92 8.78
CA PHE A 184 -11.72 -4.81 7.80
C PHE A 184 -10.81 -5.83 8.47
N ILE A 185 -10.04 -5.45 9.50
CA ILE A 185 -9.21 -6.39 10.26
C ILE A 185 -10.08 -7.39 11.01
N ALA A 186 -11.12 -6.94 11.68
CA ALA A 186 -12.04 -7.81 12.41
C ALA A 186 -12.70 -8.84 11.47
N PHE A 187 -13.14 -8.40 10.29
CA PHE A 187 -13.72 -9.26 9.26
C PHE A 187 -12.71 -10.29 8.75
N ASN A 188 -11.48 -9.86 8.43
CA ASN A 188 -10.41 -10.76 8.00
C ASN A 188 -10.05 -11.79 9.07
N SER A 189 -10.01 -11.38 10.34
CA SER A 189 -9.74 -12.26 11.48
C SER A 189 -10.87 -13.28 11.68
N ALA A 190 -12.12 -12.86 11.55
CA ALA A 190 -13.29 -13.73 11.63
C ALA A 190 -13.29 -14.78 10.51
N LEU A 191 -12.97 -14.36 9.28
CA LEU A 191 -12.86 -15.31 8.14
C LEU A 191 -11.74 -16.34 8.37
N LYS A 192 -10.59 -15.94 8.90
CA LYS A 192 -9.49 -16.86 9.23
C LYS A 192 -9.89 -17.85 10.33
N SER A 193 -10.60 -17.39 11.36
CA SER A 193 -11.12 -18.23 12.44
C SER A 193 -12.10 -19.27 11.93
N LEU A 194 -13.06 -18.87 11.09
CA LEU A 194 -14.04 -19.77 10.44
C LEU A 194 -13.36 -20.78 9.53
N GLY A 195 -12.33 -20.39 8.77
CA GLY A 195 -11.55 -21.28 7.92
C GLY A 195 -10.78 -22.33 8.71
N LYS A 196 -10.26 -21.97 9.89
CA LYS A 196 -9.53 -22.88 10.78
C LYS A 196 -10.46 -23.92 11.43
N ALA A 197 -11.65 -23.48 11.84
CA ALA A 197 -12.68 -24.35 12.40
C ALA A 197 -13.25 -25.36 11.38
N LYS A 198 -13.16 -25.06 10.07
CA LYS A 198 -13.64 -25.92 8.99
C LYS A 198 -12.59 -26.91 8.49
N GLY A 199 -11.29 -26.64 8.77
CA GLY A 199 -10.16 -27.54 8.45
C GLY A 199 -9.85 -28.59 9.51
N GLU A 200 -10.50 -28.52 10.68
CA GLU A 200 -10.30 -29.41 11.83
C GLU A 200 -11.47 -30.42 12.02
N LYS A 201 -12.35 -30.50 11.02
CA LYS A 201 -13.35 -31.55 10.85
C LYS A 201 -12.99 -32.33 9.58
#